data_1f25ac986ea5e007208a3b56ce0a2ad9
#
_entry.id   1f25ac986ea5e007208a3b56ce0a2ad9
#
_cell.length_a   1.000
_cell.length_b   1.000
_cell.length_c   1.000
_cell.angle_alpha   90.00
_cell.angle_beta   90.00
_cell.angle_gamma   90.00
#
_symmetry.space_group_name_H-M   'P 1'
#
loop_
_entity.id
_entity.type
_entity.pdbx_description
1 polymer ?
#
loop_
_entity_poly.entity_id
_entity_poly.type
_entity_poly.pdbx_seq_one_letter_code
_entity_poly.pdbx_strand_id
1 'polypeptide(L)'
;VGEPDLSAEVELIVCAVHALSLLGLEPGDIIVHFSNRALIADLLLKSGIPDRFHKATFLAIDKRGKLDDDAITRLLKDSGLDQPAIDAVFRIAGIQSIEEAKSMLDGNPPSIQAIQTMMNLLSEYGISDKTMFDITVVRGLAYYTGIIFEAFDAEKKFRAIFGGGRYDNLLQDVGGTPMTAVGLGFGDVVLTELLAEKEKITLHHEKTDFAIGYMENDQQAISIQIAKSMRHTGKRVDVALHCEKAKHFFARVGKGKILHAIFLGPDDIQRGTVRIKNLSDRTESETQLDQLVHSIS
;
A
#
# COMPACT_ATOMS: atom_id res chain seq x y z
N VAL A 1 3.19 20.41 -6.73
CA VAL A 1 4.53 20.86 -7.14
C VAL A 1 4.51 22.38 -7.30
N GLY A 2 5.56 23.07 -6.81
CA GLY A 2 5.70 24.51 -6.93
C GLY A 2 5.01 25.33 -5.83
N GLU A 3 4.29 24.71 -4.89
CA GLU A 3 3.64 25.40 -3.78
C GLU A 3 4.53 25.34 -2.52
N PRO A 4 5.05 26.47 -2.04
CA PRO A 4 5.90 26.50 -0.85
C PRO A 4 5.12 26.49 0.46
N ASP A 5 3.86 26.90 0.45
CA ASP A 5 3.05 27.05 1.65
C ASP A 5 2.53 25.70 2.18
N LEU A 6 2.36 25.62 3.49
CA LEU A 6 1.84 24.42 4.19
C LEU A 6 0.41 24.03 3.83
N SER A 7 -0.32 24.93 3.18
CA SER A 7 -1.65 24.64 2.63
C SER A 7 -1.62 23.41 1.71
N ALA A 8 -0.54 23.16 1.00
CA ALA A 8 -0.42 22.02 0.09
C ALA A 8 -0.38 20.67 0.84
N GLU A 9 0.34 20.58 1.97
CA GLU A 9 0.35 19.38 2.82
C GLU A 9 -1.03 19.12 3.40
N VAL A 10 -1.65 20.18 3.92
CA VAL A 10 -2.98 20.10 4.53
C VAL A 10 -4.01 19.66 3.49
N GLU A 11 -4.00 20.25 2.31
CA GLU A 11 -4.92 19.88 1.22
C GLU A 11 -4.79 18.41 0.82
N LEU A 12 -3.56 17.90 0.70
CA LEU A 12 -3.32 16.49 0.41
C LEU A 12 -3.87 15.56 1.51
N ILE A 13 -3.64 15.90 2.78
CA ILE A 13 -4.16 15.12 3.91
C ILE A 13 -5.68 15.15 3.93
N VAL A 14 -6.30 16.32 3.76
CA VAL A 14 -7.76 16.49 3.71
C VAL A 14 -8.35 15.68 2.56
N CYS A 15 -7.75 15.77 1.37
CA CYS A 15 -8.17 15.00 0.20
C CYS A 15 -8.11 13.49 0.46
N ALA A 16 -7.01 13.01 1.05
CA ALA A 16 -6.83 11.60 1.38
C ALA A 16 -7.86 11.13 2.44
N VAL A 17 -8.05 11.87 3.51
CA VAL A 17 -9.04 11.58 4.56
C VAL A 17 -10.46 11.58 3.99
N HIS A 18 -10.78 12.55 3.13
CA HIS A 18 -12.09 12.61 2.46
C HIS A 18 -12.30 11.40 1.53
N ALA A 19 -11.29 11.03 0.76
CA ALA A 19 -11.38 9.82 -0.09
C ALA A 19 -11.68 8.55 0.74
N LEU A 20 -11.04 8.38 1.90
CA LEU A 20 -11.33 7.28 2.81
C LEU A 20 -12.76 7.33 3.36
N SER A 21 -13.26 8.53 3.69
CA SER A 21 -14.65 8.72 4.14
C SER A 21 -15.67 8.37 3.04
N LEU A 22 -15.38 8.71 1.77
CA LEU A 22 -16.22 8.31 0.62
C LEU A 22 -16.25 6.80 0.40
N LEU A 23 -15.22 6.09 0.80
CA LEU A 23 -15.16 4.62 0.80
C LEU A 23 -15.88 4.00 2.00
N GLY A 24 -16.46 4.81 2.89
CA GLY A 24 -17.28 4.37 4.00
C GLY A 24 -16.53 4.20 5.33
N LEU A 25 -15.27 4.63 5.43
CA LEU A 25 -14.58 4.68 6.73
C LEU A 25 -15.11 5.85 7.56
N GLU A 26 -15.32 5.60 8.85
CA GLU A 26 -15.91 6.55 9.77
C GLU A 26 -14.86 7.34 10.56
N PRO A 27 -15.23 8.48 11.16
CA PRO A 27 -14.38 9.15 12.13
C PRO A 27 -14.00 8.15 13.25
N GLY A 28 -12.70 8.00 13.52
CA GLY A 28 -12.20 7.03 14.49
C GLY A 28 -11.74 5.69 13.90
N ASP A 29 -12.01 5.39 12.62
CA ASP A 29 -11.42 4.23 11.95
C ASP A 29 -9.95 4.44 11.59
N ILE A 30 -9.57 5.69 11.34
CA ILE A 30 -8.21 6.07 10.92
C ILE A 30 -7.69 7.25 11.75
N ILE A 31 -6.36 7.32 11.86
CA ILE A 31 -5.67 8.47 12.41
C ILE A 31 -4.45 8.81 11.56
N VAL A 32 -4.25 10.09 11.26
CA VAL A 32 -3.09 10.60 10.54
C VAL A 32 -2.08 11.13 11.53
N HIS A 33 -0.97 10.45 11.66
CA HIS A 33 0.18 10.91 12.43
C HIS A 33 1.03 11.83 11.57
N PHE A 34 1.51 12.93 12.11
CA PHE A 34 2.39 13.84 11.39
C PHE A 34 3.51 14.37 12.27
N SER A 35 4.60 14.75 11.62
CA SER A 35 5.78 15.36 12.22
C SER A 35 6.39 16.37 11.28
N ASN A 36 7.49 16.97 11.70
CA ASN A 36 8.31 17.85 10.86
C ASN A 36 9.77 17.44 10.95
N ARG A 37 10.36 17.08 9.83
CA ARG A 37 11.76 16.65 9.79
C ARG A 37 12.73 17.76 10.20
N ALA A 38 12.40 19.02 9.89
CA ALA A 38 13.17 20.18 10.33
C ALA A 38 13.13 20.32 11.86
N LEU A 39 11.98 20.05 12.51
CA LEU A 39 11.89 20.07 13.96
C LEU A 39 12.82 19.03 14.61
N ILE A 40 12.85 17.82 14.08
CA ILE A 40 13.72 16.77 14.61
C ILE A 40 15.19 17.18 14.40
N ALA A 41 15.54 17.76 13.25
CA ALA A 41 16.88 18.27 12.99
C ALA A 41 17.27 19.36 13.99
N ASP A 42 16.38 20.32 14.27
CA ASP A 42 16.62 21.39 15.25
C ASP A 42 16.86 20.81 16.67
N LEU A 43 16.07 19.82 17.07
CA LEU A 43 16.23 19.12 18.37
C LEU A 43 17.56 18.36 18.45
N LEU A 44 17.97 17.71 17.37
CA LEU A 44 19.26 17.02 17.28
C LEU A 44 20.42 17.99 17.40
N LEU A 45 20.40 19.09 16.65
CA LEU A 45 21.42 20.15 16.73
C LEU A 45 21.50 20.75 18.13
N LYS A 46 20.37 21.07 18.74
CA LYS A 46 20.29 21.58 20.12
C LYS A 46 20.87 20.61 21.15
N SER A 47 20.73 19.30 20.87
CA SER A 47 21.31 18.24 21.68
C SER A 47 22.78 17.94 21.39
N GLY A 48 23.43 18.73 20.53
CA GLY A 48 24.84 18.58 20.18
C GLY A 48 25.12 17.49 19.11
N ILE A 49 24.09 17.01 18.41
CA ILE A 49 24.23 16.00 17.35
C ILE A 49 24.31 16.71 15.99
N PRO A 50 25.49 16.76 15.35
CA PRO A 50 25.69 17.49 14.09
C PRO A 50 25.03 16.79 12.89
N ASP A 51 24.78 17.56 11.83
CA ASP A 51 24.05 17.15 10.61
C ASP A 51 24.52 15.85 9.99
N ARG A 52 25.83 15.55 10.04
CA ARG A 52 26.40 14.31 9.49
C ARG A 52 25.78 13.03 10.08
N PHE A 53 25.18 13.11 11.28
CA PHE A 53 24.53 11.99 11.95
C PHE A 53 23.01 11.97 11.78
N HIS A 54 22.40 13.04 11.25
CA HIS A 54 20.94 13.15 11.15
C HIS A 54 20.33 12.02 10.34
N LYS A 55 20.95 11.63 9.21
CA LYS A 55 20.47 10.52 8.38
C LYS A 55 20.39 9.21 9.16
N ALA A 56 21.42 8.87 9.92
CA ALA A 56 21.47 7.66 10.73
C ALA A 56 20.44 7.73 11.87
N THR A 57 20.29 8.89 12.49
CA THR A 57 19.33 9.14 13.57
C THR A 57 17.89 9.01 13.06
N PHE A 58 17.55 9.60 11.91
CA PHE A 58 16.22 9.44 11.30
C PHE A 58 15.89 7.98 11.02
N LEU A 59 16.85 7.23 10.47
CA LEU A 59 16.67 5.79 10.23
C LEU A 59 16.47 5.01 11.55
N ALA A 60 17.14 5.38 12.61
CA ALA A 60 16.99 4.75 13.92
C ALA A 60 15.61 5.05 14.53
N ILE A 61 15.15 6.30 14.46
CA ILE A 61 13.82 6.70 14.93
C ILE A 61 12.71 5.97 14.14
N ASP A 62 12.82 5.86 12.79
CA ASP A 62 11.85 5.13 11.94
C ASP A 62 11.74 3.64 12.29
N LYS A 63 12.80 3.06 12.84
CA LYS A 63 12.82 1.66 13.27
C LYS A 63 12.30 1.45 14.70
N ARG A 64 12.05 2.51 15.43
CA ARG A 64 11.50 2.41 16.80
C ARG A 64 10.10 1.77 16.73
N GLY A 65 9.85 0.82 17.62
CA GLY A 65 8.64 -0.01 17.58
C GLY A 65 8.69 -1.21 16.63
N LYS A 66 9.69 -1.23 15.71
CA LYS A 66 9.98 -2.40 14.85
C LYS A 66 11.20 -3.20 15.37
N LEU A 67 12.12 -2.52 16.03
CA LEU A 67 13.31 -3.08 16.66
C LEU A 67 13.29 -2.73 18.15
N ASP A 68 13.99 -3.54 18.95
CA ASP A 68 14.23 -3.25 20.35
C ASP A 68 15.25 -2.10 20.53
N ASP A 69 15.26 -1.49 21.71
CA ASP A 69 16.14 -0.35 22.04
C ASP A 69 17.62 -0.73 21.96
N ASP A 70 17.99 -1.98 22.22
CA ASP A 70 19.37 -2.47 22.10
C ASP A 70 19.83 -2.51 20.63
N ALA A 71 18.97 -2.95 19.73
CA ALA A 71 19.26 -2.93 18.31
C ALA A 71 19.37 -1.50 17.75
N ILE A 72 18.52 -0.59 18.19
CA ILE A 72 18.60 0.83 17.83
C ILE A 72 19.88 1.45 18.38
N THR A 73 20.22 1.15 19.62
CA THR A 73 21.49 1.60 20.26
C THR A 73 22.70 1.14 19.47
N ARG A 74 22.72 -0.12 19.01
CA ARG A 74 23.81 -0.64 18.14
C ARG A 74 23.89 0.12 16.83
N LEU A 75 22.78 0.33 16.14
CA LEU A 75 22.74 1.10 14.88
C LEU A 75 23.31 2.50 15.05
N LEU A 76 22.98 3.19 16.14
CA LEU A 76 23.49 4.54 16.42
C LEU A 76 24.99 4.53 16.77
N LYS A 77 25.45 3.55 17.57
CA LYS A 77 26.89 3.36 17.86
C LYS A 77 27.71 3.05 16.61
N ASP A 78 27.21 2.17 15.77
CA ASP A 78 27.87 1.82 14.49
C ASP A 78 27.95 3.03 13.54
N SER A 79 27.04 3.98 13.67
CA SER A 79 27.07 5.26 12.95
C SER A 79 28.05 6.27 13.54
N GLY A 80 28.64 5.99 14.71
CA GLY A 80 29.66 6.83 15.34
C GLY A 80 29.10 7.77 16.41
N LEU A 81 27.86 7.59 16.90
CA LEU A 81 27.35 8.37 18.03
C LEU A 81 27.86 7.77 19.35
N ASP A 82 28.19 8.66 20.27
CA ASP A 82 28.52 8.31 21.65
C ASP A 82 27.26 8.10 22.50
N GLN A 83 27.41 7.56 23.72
CA GLN A 83 26.28 7.25 24.57
C GLN A 83 25.42 8.47 24.93
N PRO A 84 25.99 9.67 25.28
CA PRO A 84 25.20 10.87 25.54
C PRO A 84 24.33 11.29 24.35
N ALA A 85 24.85 11.20 23.12
CA ALA A 85 24.10 11.50 21.90
C ALA A 85 22.96 10.47 21.66
N ILE A 86 23.22 9.19 21.91
CA ILE A 86 22.21 8.13 21.80
C ILE A 86 21.08 8.37 22.81
N ASP A 87 21.40 8.70 24.06
CA ASP A 87 20.42 9.02 25.09
C ASP A 87 19.58 10.27 24.71
N ALA A 88 20.20 11.24 24.04
CA ALA A 88 19.49 12.39 23.50
C ALA A 88 18.51 12.00 22.35
N VAL A 89 18.90 11.08 21.47
CA VAL A 89 18.01 10.54 20.42
C VAL A 89 16.80 9.87 21.03
N PHE A 90 16.98 9.05 22.06
CA PHE A 90 15.86 8.39 22.74
C PHE A 90 14.93 9.40 23.44
N ARG A 91 15.48 10.47 24.05
CA ARG A 91 14.66 11.54 24.63
C ARG A 91 13.85 12.25 23.56
N ILE A 92 14.44 12.61 22.43
CA ILE A 92 13.75 13.25 21.31
C ILE A 92 12.64 12.33 20.78
N ALA A 93 12.93 11.05 20.57
CA ALA A 93 11.95 10.08 20.09
C ALA A 93 10.87 9.75 21.13
N GLY A 94 11.03 10.18 22.38
CA GLY A 94 10.05 10.06 23.48
C GLY A 94 9.10 11.26 23.61
N ILE A 95 9.30 12.34 22.86
CA ILE A 95 8.46 13.54 22.89
C ILE A 95 7.02 13.21 22.51
N GLN A 96 6.06 13.61 23.35
CA GLN A 96 4.64 13.31 23.18
C GLN A 96 3.80 14.52 22.73
N SER A 97 4.33 15.74 22.87
CA SER A 97 3.60 16.96 22.53
C SER A 97 4.49 18.03 21.91
N ILE A 98 3.87 18.99 21.25
CA ILE A 98 4.59 20.15 20.68
C ILE A 98 5.16 21.02 21.80
N GLU A 99 4.46 21.15 22.91
CA GLU A 99 4.87 21.91 24.08
C GLU A 99 6.15 21.33 24.66
N GLU A 100 6.27 20.02 24.73
CA GLU A 100 7.48 19.34 25.16
C GLU A 100 8.64 19.59 24.19
N ALA A 101 8.41 19.44 22.87
CA ALA A 101 9.39 19.74 21.83
C ALA A 101 9.86 21.20 21.92
N LYS A 102 8.92 22.14 22.10
CA LYS A 102 9.20 23.57 22.25
C LYS A 102 10.03 23.88 23.49
N SER A 103 9.81 23.18 24.59
CA SER A 103 10.57 23.38 25.84
C SER A 103 12.05 23.00 25.70
N MET A 104 12.38 22.13 24.74
CA MET A 104 13.76 21.70 24.45
C MET A 104 14.50 22.66 23.51
N LEU A 105 13.77 23.58 22.86
CA LEU A 105 14.32 24.56 21.91
C LEU A 105 14.29 25.96 22.50
N ASP A 106 15.24 26.81 22.11
CA ASP A 106 15.24 28.20 22.51
C ASP A 106 14.27 29.01 21.62
N GLY A 107 13.16 29.45 22.17
CA GLY A 107 12.18 30.27 21.47
C GLY A 107 11.15 29.47 20.62
N ASN A 108 10.72 30.05 19.52
CA ASN A 108 9.72 29.48 18.61
C ASN A 108 10.27 29.40 17.19
N PRO A 109 11.13 28.43 16.88
CA PRO A 109 11.77 28.31 15.57
C PRO A 109 10.73 28.05 14.46
N PRO A 110 11.10 28.27 13.18
CA PRO A 110 10.20 28.02 12.05
C PRO A 110 9.63 26.60 12.00
N SER A 111 10.36 25.61 12.47
CA SER A 111 9.94 24.22 12.52
C SER A 111 8.76 23.98 13.48
N ILE A 112 8.73 24.66 14.63
CA ILE A 112 7.57 24.66 15.56
C ILE A 112 6.43 25.47 14.96
N GLN A 113 6.68 26.65 14.39
CA GLN A 113 5.65 27.49 13.77
C GLN A 113 4.94 26.72 12.64
N ALA A 114 5.68 25.95 11.84
CA ALA A 114 5.12 25.13 10.77
C ALA A 114 4.11 24.11 11.31
N ILE A 115 4.43 23.41 12.40
CA ILE A 115 3.50 22.45 13.03
C ILE A 115 2.27 23.17 13.59
N GLN A 116 2.44 24.31 14.27
CA GLN A 116 1.30 25.08 14.80
C GLN A 116 0.40 25.57 13.67
N THR A 117 0.97 26.08 12.57
CA THR A 117 0.21 26.49 11.39
C THR A 117 -0.54 25.32 10.78
N MET A 118 0.11 24.17 10.63
CA MET A 118 -0.53 22.95 10.13
C MET A 118 -1.72 22.52 11.01
N MET A 119 -1.57 22.50 12.34
CA MET A 119 -2.65 22.15 13.26
C MET A 119 -3.84 23.10 13.14
N ASN A 120 -3.57 24.41 13.02
CA ASN A 120 -4.64 25.40 12.82
C ASN A 120 -5.40 25.16 11.52
N LEU A 121 -4.69 24.93 10.41
CA LEU A 121 -5.30 24.64 9.12
C LEU A 121 -6.11 23.32 9.14
N LEU A 122 -5.60 22.25 9.77
CA LEU A 122 -6.32 20.99 9.94
C LEU A 122 -7.61 21.19 10.78
N SER A 123 -7.57 22.11 11.77
CA SER A 123 -8.75 22.48 12.56
C SER A 123 -9.79 23.23 11.72
N GLU A 124 -9.36 24.19 10.89
CA GLU A 124 -10.26 24.91 9.96
C GLU A 124 -10.94 23.97 8.95
N TYR A 125 -10.24 22.91 8.51
CA TYR A 125 -10.83 21.85 7.68
C TYR A 125 -11.70 20.86 8.47
N GLY A 126 -11.76 20.96 9.80
CA GLY A 126 -12.59 20.10 10.65
C GLY A 126 -12.11 18.65 10.76
N ILE A 127 -10.79 18.41 10.61
CA ILE A 127 -10.19 17.07 10.71
C ILE A 127 -9.15 16.95 11.83
N SER A 128 -9.10 17.86 12.77
CA SER A 128 -8.16 17.83 13.89
C SER A 128 -8.31 16.58 14.76
N ASP A 129 -9.53 16.06 14.88
CA ASP A 129 -9.83 14.81 15.60
C ASP A 129 -9.29 13.55 14.90
N LYS A 130 -8.93 13.67 13.63
CA LYS A 130 -8.34 12.59 12.80
C LYS A 130 -6.84 12.71 12.63
N THR A 131 -6.21 13.67 13.30
CA THR A 131 -4.79 13.97 13.15
C THR A 131 -4.08 14.06 14.48
N MET A 132 -2.84 13.62 14.55
CA MET A 132 -2.04 13.62 15.77
C MET A 132 -0.58 13.95 15.47
N PHE A 133 0.00 14.85 16.28
CA PHE A 133 1.44 15.05 16.28
C PHE A 133 2.15 13.81 16.83
N ASP A 134 3.13 13.29 16.09
CA ASP A 134 3.93 12.15 16.48
C ASP A 134 5.36 12.32 15.96
N ILE A 135 6.27 12.68 16.86
CA ILE A 135 7.68 12.96 16.55
C ILE A 135 8.38 11.76 15.90
N THR A 136 7.88 10.54 16.09
CA THR A 136 8.47 9.32 15.56
C THR A 136 8.16 9.08 14.08
N VAL A 137 7.22 9.84 13.50
CA VAL A 137 6.94 9.81 12.07
C VAL A 137 8.06 10.53 11.33
N VAL A 138 9.06 9.78 10.89
CA VAL A 138 10.23 10.31 10.16
C VAL A 138 10.34 9.76 8.75
N ARG A 139 9.71 8.64 8.47
CA ARG A 139 9.81 7.85 7.21
C ARG A 139 11.26 7.61 6.76
N GLY A 140 11.58 6.42 6.32
CA GLY A 140 12.93 6.01 5.91
C GLY A 140 13.47 6.68 4.62
N LEU A 141 12.70 7.56 3.98
CA LEU A 141 13.07 8.20 2.72
C LEU A 141 13.86 9.48 2.96
N ALA A 142 15.09 9.49 2.47
CA ALA A 142 16.06 10.56 2.77
C ALA A 142 15.71 11.92 2.16
N TYR A 143 14.83 11.97 1.16
CA TYR A 143 14.50 13.16 0.40
C TYR A 143 13.49 14.12 1.06
N TYR A 144 12.81 13.70 2.14
CA TYR A 144 11.88 14.59 2.85
C TYR A 144 12.61 15.74 3.55
N THR A 145 12.04 16.95 3.47
CA THR A 145 12.64 18.19 4.00
C THR A 145 11.81 18.87 5.08
N GLY A 146 10.49 18.71 5.07
CA GLY A 146 9.55 19.41 5.93
C GLY A 146 8.58 18.49 6.65
N ILE A 147 7.29 18.82 6.57
CA ILE A 147 6.21 18.02 7.12
C ILE A 147 6.21 16.62 6.50
N ILE A 148 5.98 15.63 7.35
CA ILE A 148 5.84 14.22 7.00
C ILE A 148 4.59 13.71 7.70
N PHE A 149 3.84 12.82 7.04
CA PHE A 149 2.63 12.25 7.60
C PHE A 149 2.43 10.79 7.18
N GLU A 150 1.76 10.03 8.04
CA GLU A 150 1.34 8.65 7.80
C GLU A 150 -0.03 8.39 8.43
N ALA A 151 -0.92 7.75 7.70
CA ALA A 151 -2.23 7.36 8.20
C ALA A 151 -2.25 5.87 8.54
N PHE A 152 -2.80 5.55 9.68
CA PHE A 152 -2.99 4.19 10.18
C PHE A 152 -4.46 3.95 10.50
N ASP A 153 -4.87 2.70 10.56
CA ASP A 153 -6.07 2.33 11.28
C ASP A 153 -5.91 2.67 12.77
N ALA A 154 -6.98 3.07 13.43
CA ALA A 154 -6.94 3.57 14.81
C ALA A 154 -6.35 2.54 15.81
N GLU A 155 -6.49 1.25 15.52
CA GLU A 155 -5.97 0.16 16.36
C GLU A 155 -4.54 -0.25 15.99
N LYS A 156 -3.97 0.33 14.92
CA LYS A 156 -2.63 0.02 14.38
C LYS A 156 -2.41 -1.47 14.09
N LYS A 157 -3.46 -2.15 13.62
CA LYS A 157 -3.40 -3.56 13.21
C LYS A 157 -2.68 -3.73 11.86
N PHE A 158 -2.82 -2.75 10.99
CA PHE A 158 -2.25 -2.76 9.65
C PHE A 158 -1.03 -1.85 9.53
N ARG A 159 -0.34 -1.95 8.40
CA ARG A 159 0.66 -0.96 7.99
C ARG A 159 -0.02 0.36 7.63
N ALA A 160 0.79 1.41 7.43
CA ALA A 160 0.26 2.69 6.96
C ALA A 160 -0.60 2.55 5.71
N ILE A 161 -1.81 3.14 5.76
CA ILE A 161 -2.79 3.17 4.66
C ILE A 161 -2.28 4.10 3.55
N PHE A 162 -1.83 5.28 3.95
CA PHE A 162 -1.15 6.23 3.08
C PHE A 162 -0.06 6.96 3.84
N GLY A 163 0.82 7.60 3.12
CA GLY A 163 1.79 8.47 3.74
C GLY A 163 2.52 9.32 2.73
N GLY A 164 3.01 10.46 3.19
CA GLY A 164 3.60 11.47 2.35
C GLY A 164 4.45 12.46 3.11
N GLY A 165 4.78 13.56 2.44
CA GLY A 165 5.49 14.68 3.02
C GLY A 165 6.09 15.60 1.97
N ARG A 166 6.77 16.65 2.45
CA ARG A 166 7.45 17.67 1.65
C ARG A 166 8.85 17.21 1.24
N TYR A 167 9.23 17.46 -0.01
CA TYR A 167 10.53 17.11 -0.59
C TYR A 167 11.01 18.20 -1.56
N ASP A 168 11.57 19.28 -1.01
CA ASP A 168 11.92 20.47 -1.77
C ASP A 168 13.16 20.31 -2.65
N ASN A 169 14.03 19.36 -2.34
CA ASN A 169 15.30 19.17 -3.04
C ASN A 169 15.26 18.04 -4.09
N LEU A 170 14.24 17.21 -4.10
CA LEU A 170 14.23 15.99 -4.91
C LEU A 170 14.41 16.25 -6.41
N LEU A 171 13.75 17.28 -6.95
CA LEU A 171 13.90 17.63 -8.37
C LEU A 171 15.32 18.06 -8.71
N GLN A 172 15.95 18.83 -7.84
CA GLN A 172 17.36 19.24 -8.00
C GLN A 172 18.31 18.03 -7.90
N ASP A 173 18.06 17.13 -6.95
CA ASP A 173 18.89 15.94 -6.73
C ASP A 173 18.87 14.98 -7.94
N VAL A 174 17.80 14.97 -8.72
CA VAL A 174 17.70 14.19 -9.96
C VAL A 174 18.07 15.02 -11.22
N GLY A 175 18.66 16.19 -11.05
CA GLY A 175 19.17 17.03 -12.16
C GLY A 175 18.13 17.95 -12.79
N GLY A 176 16.97 18.16 -12.15
CA GLY A 176 15.94 19.10 -12.58
C GLY A 176 16.16 20.53 -12.02
N THR A 177 15.27 21.45 -12.39
CA THR A 177 15.23 22.79 -11.80
C THR A 177 14.74 22.70 -10.34
N PRO A 178 15.39 23.41 -9.39
CA PRO A 178 14.93 23.47 -8.00
C PRO A 178 13.46 23.89 -7.91
N MET A 179 12.66 23.07 -7.24
CA MET A 179 11.22 23.31 -7.09
C MET A 179 10.71 22.58 -5.86
N THR A 180 9.89 23.26 -5.07
CA THR A 180 9.24 22.63 -3.91
C THR A 180 8.22 21.61 -4.36
N ALA A 181 8.06 20.55 -3.60
CA ALA A 181 7.03 19.56 -3.86
C ALA A 181 6.57 18.86 -2.58
N VAL A 182 5.32 18.46 -2.58
CA VAL A 182 4.70 17.60 -1.58
C VAL A 182 3.92 16.52 -2.28
N GLY A 183 3.87 15.34 -1.71
CA GLY A 183 3.13 14.23 -2.31
C GLY A 183 2.82 13.14 -1.30
N LEU A 184 1.90 12.26 -1.69
CA LEU A 184 1.54 11.07 -0.92
C LEU A 184 1.41 9.84 -1.80
N GLY A 185 1.52 8.66 -1.17
CA GLY A 185 1.22 7.38 -1.78
C GLY A 185 0.23 6.60 -0.93
N PHE A 186 -0.75 5.98 -1.58
CA PHE A 186 -1.71 5.06 -0.96
C PHE A 186 -1.25 3.60 -1.09
N GLY A 187 -1.48 2.81 -0.03
CA GLY A 187 -1.37 1.36 -0.06
C GLY A 187 -2.72 0.72 -0.36
N ASP A 188 -2.96 0.33 -1.60
CA ASP A 188 -4.22 -0.28 -2.06
C ASP A 188 -4.54 -1.59 -1.33
N VAL A 189 -3.56 -2.43 -1.08
CA VAL A 189 -3.72 -3.69 -0.34
C VAL A 189 -4.18 -3.43 1.09
N VAL A 190 -3.47 -2.54 1.82
CA VAL A 190 -3.79 -2.21 3.21
C VAL A 190 -5.17 -1.57 3.32
N LEU A 191 -5.50 -0.67 2.39
CA LEU A 191 -6.82 -0.05 2.33
C LEU A 191 -7.92 -1.10 2.09
N THR A 192 -7.69 -2.03 1.17
CA THR A 192 -8.65 -3.10 0.86
C THR A 192 -8.87 -4.03 2.06
N GLU A 193 -7.80 -4.40 2.77
CA GLU A 193 -7.88 -5.21 3.99
C GLU A 193 -8.66 -4.50 5.10
N LEU A 194 -8.41 -3.20 5.33
CA LEU A 194 -9.14 -2.41 6.31
C LEU A 194 -10.62 -2.29 5.95
N LEU A 195 -10.95 -1.98 4.69
CA LEU A 195 -12.34 -1.89 4.22
C LEU A 195 -13.08 -3.23 4.36
N ALA A 196 -12.39 -4.35 4.14
CA ALA A 196 -12.97 -5.68 4.33
C ALA A 196 -13.21 -5.99 5.81
N GLU A 197 -12.26 -5.65 6.71
CA GLU A 197 -12.42 -5.81 8.15
C GLU A 197 -13.58 -4.97 8.71
N LYS A 198 -13.74 -3.76 8.17
CA LYS A 198 -14.86 -2.86 8.55
C LYS A 198 -16.17 -3.16 7.81
N GLU A 199 -16.23 -4.27 7.07
CA GLU A 199 -17.41 -4.70 6.30
C GLU A 199 -17.92 -3.65 5.27
N LYS A 200 -17.03 -2.73 4.84
CA LYS A 200 -17.36 -1.69 3.85
C LYS A 200 -17.29 -2.20 2.41
N ILE A 201 -16.55 -3.27 2.17
CA ILE A 201 -16.51 -3.98 0.89
C ILE A 201 -16.62 -5.48 1.10
N THR A 202 -17.27 -6.15 0.16
CA THR A 202 -17.24 -7.61 0.11
C THR A 202 -16.10 -8.02 -0.83
N LEU A 203 -15.10 -8.73 -0.30
CA LEU A 203 -14.06 -9.32 -1.15
C LEU A 203 -14.70 -10.46 -1.96
N HIS A 204 -15.24 -10.14 -3.12
CA HIS A 204 -15.67 -11.15 -4.07
C HIS A 204 -14.42 -11.82 -4.65
N HIS A 205 -14.11 -13.00 -4.14
CA HIS A 205 -13.23 -13.89 -4.88
C HIS A 205 -13.98 -14.32 -6.15
N GLU A 206 -13.74 -13.60 -7.22
CA GLU A 206 -14.33 -13.94 -8.50
C GLU A 206 -14.02 -15.38 -8.86
N LYS A 207 -15.08 -16.19 -9.06
CA LYS A 207 -14.91 -17.56 -9.52
C LYS A 207 -14.56 -17.52 -11.01
N THR A 208 -13.62 -18.34 -11.42
CA THR A 208 -13.40 -18.60 -12.85
C THR A 208 -14.58 -19.41 -13.38
N ASP A 209 -15.21 -18.95 -14.45
CA ASP A 209 -16.40 -19.64 -14.98
C ASP A 209 -16.00 -20.96 -15.62
N PHE A 210 -14.90 -20.98 -16.40
CA PHE A 210 -14.43 -22.17 -17.10
C PHE A 210 -12.91 -22.33 -16.97
N ALA A 211 -12.46 -23.57 -16.79
CA ALA A 211 -11.09 -23.97 -17.05
C ALA A 211 -11.04 -24.89 -18.27
N ILE A 212 -10.10 -24.65 -19.17
CA ILE A 212 -9.91 -25.45 -20.39
C ILE A 212 -8.52 -26.08 -20.33
N GLY A 213 -8.47 -27.40 -20.39
CA GLY A 213 -7.24 -28.19 -20.52
C GLY A 213 -7.24 -29.01 -21.79
N TYR A 214 -6.07 -29.51 -22.18
CA TYR A 214 -5.92 -30.34 -23.37
C TYR A 214 -4.80 -31.37 -23.15
N MET A 215 -4.94 -32.49 -23.85
CA MET A 215 -4.08 -33.67 -23.67
C MET A 215 -2.79 -33.59 -24.50
N GLU A 216 -2.87 -33.07 -25.72
CA GLU A 216 -1.78 -33.04 -26.70
C GLU A 216 -1.66 -31.63 -27.33
N ASN A 217 -0.48 -31.30 -27.85
CA ASN A 217 -0.20 -29.95 -28.36
C ASN A 217 -1.03 -29.52 -29.57
N ASP A 218 -1.53 -30.47 -30.37
CA ASP A 218 -2.39 -30.19 -31.52
C ASP A 218 -3.77 -29.64 -31.12
N GLN A 219 -4.20 -29.86 -29.87
CA GLN A 219 -5.45 -29.34 -29.32
C GLN A 219 -5.32 -27.92 -28.73
N GLN A 220 -4.09 -27.40 -28.65
CA GLN A 220 -3.85 -26.07 -28.07
C GLN A 220 -4.59 -24.95 -28.81
N ALA A 221 -4.52 -24.99 -30.15
CA ALA A 221 -5.14 -23.96 -30.99
C ALA A 221 -6.65 -23.88 -30.79
N ILE A 222 -7.33 -25.03 -30.75
CA ILE A 222 -8.77 -25.09 -30.53
C ILE A 222 -9.16 -24.67 -29.10
N SER A 223 -8.35 -25.05 -28.10
CA SER A 223 -8.53 -24.61 -26.70
C SER A 223 -8.48 -23.08 -26.56
N ILE A 224 -7.55 -22.42 -27.26
CA ILE A 224 -7.44 -20.97 -27.32
C ILE A 224 -8.64 -20.35 -28.04
N GLN A 225 -9.13 -20.94 -29.13
CA GLN A 225 -10.31 -20.44 -29.85
C GLN A 225 -11.57 -20.50 -28.99
N ILE A 226 -11.81 -21.61 -28.31
CA ILE A 226 -12.91 -21.78 -27.36
C ILE A 226 -12.81 -20.71 -26.25
N ALA A 227 -11.63 -20.55 -25.64
CA ALA A 227 -11.43 -19.56 -24.60
C ALA A 227 -11.67 -18.13 -25.11
N LYS A 228 -11.15 -17.78 -26.27
CA LYS A 228 -11.37 -16.47 -26.92
C LYS A 228 -12.86 -16.22 -27.08
N SER A 229 -13.57 -17.18 -27.64
CA SER A 229 -15.00 -17.11 -27.88
C SER A 229 -15.75 -16.88 -26.57
N MET A 230 -15.53 -17.70 -25.55
CA MET A 230 -16.16 -17.55 -24.23
C MET A 230 -15.84 -16.21 -23.55
N ARG A 231 -14.60 -15.73 -23.65
CA ARG A 231 -14.21 -14.43 -23.09
C ARG A 231 -14.93 -13.26 -23.77
N HIS A 232 -15.22 -13.36 -25.05
CA HIS A 232 -16.03 -12.35 -25.76
C HIS A 232 -17.46 -12.23 -25.24
N THR A 233 -18.02 -13.26 -24.62
CA THR A 233 -19.32 -13.19 -23.91
C THR A 233 -19.20 -12.81 -22.43
N GLY A 234 -18.07 -12.30 -22.01
CA GLY A 234 -17.84 -11.89 -20.62
C GLY A 234 -17.56 -13.05 -19.65
N LYS A 235 -17.30 -14.28 -20.14
CA LYS A 235 -16.91 -15.39 -19.28
C LYS A 235 -15.45 -15.30 -18.87
N ARG A 236 -15.15 -15.61 -17.61
CA ARG A 236 -13.79 -15.72 -17.10
C ARG A 236 -13.27 -17.12 -17.36
N VAL A 237 -12.26 -17.23 -18.21
CA VAL A 237 -11.76 -18.52 -18.69
C VAL A 237 -10.26 -18.65 -18.42
N ASP A 238 -9.89 -19.69 -17.69
CA ASP A 238 -8.50 -20.15 -17.53
C ASP A 238 -8.18 -21.21 -18.60
N VAL A 239 -7.05 -21.07 -19.28
CA VAL A 239 -6.59 -22.04 -20.31
C VAL A 239 -5.25 -22.60 -19.86
N ALA A 240 -5.11 -23.92 -19.92
CA ALA A 240 -3.83 -24.56 -19.66
C ALA A 240 -2.76 -24.05 -20.63
N LEU A 241 -1.60 -23.67 -20.12
CA LEU A 241 -0.49 -23.14 -20.91
C LEU A 241 0.30 -24.25 -21.62
N HIS A 242 0.16 -25.50 -21.18
CA HIS A 242 0.78 -26.69 -21.75
C HIS A 242 -0.17 -27.89 -21.64
N CYS A 243 0.07 -28.90 -22.47
CA CYS A 243 -0.72 -30.15 -22.42
C CYS A 243 -0.44 -30.88 -21.11
N GLU A 244 -1.48 -31.51 -20.58
CA GLU A 244 -1.42 -32.29 -19.34
C GLU A 244 -2.36 -33.49 -19.38
N LYS A 245 -2.10 -34.50 -18.52
CA LYS A 245 -3.04 -35.62 -18.37
C LYS A 245 -4.32 -35.16 -17.69
N ALA A 246 -5.49 -35.67 -18.13
CA ALA A 246 -6.79 -35.35 -17.56
C ALA A 246 -6.82 -35.44 -16.02
N LYS A 247 -6.19 -36.47 -15.46
CA LYS A 247 -6.10 -36.62 -13.99
C LYS A 247 -5.44 -35.42 -13.31
N HIS A 248 -4.36 -34.88 -13.87
CA HIS A 248 -3.64 -33.74 -13.29
C HIS A 248 -4.48 -32.46 -13.45
N PHE A 249 -5.06 -32.25 -14.62
CA PHE A 249 -5.94 -31.14 -14.87
C PHE A 249 -7.10 -31.07 -13.88
N PHE A 250 -7.89 -32.16 -13.76
CA PHE A 250 -9.03 -32.19 -12.84
C PHE A 250 -8.63 -32.11 -11.36
N ALA A 251 -7.46 -32.62 -10.98
CA ALA A 251 -6.92 -32.46 -9.62
C ALA A 251 -6.55 -31.00 -9.31
N ARG A 252 -6.04 -30.26 -10.30
CA ARG A 252 -5.69 -28.83 -10.19
C ARG A 252 -6.94 -27.96 -10.12
N VAL A 253 -7.84 -28.10 -11.11
CA VAL A 253 -9.04 -27.25 -11.20
C VAL A 253 -10.05 -27.54 -10.09
N GLY A 254 -10.11 -28.74 -9.57
CA GLY A 254 -10.98 -29.11 -8.46
C GLY A 254 -10.60 -28.49 -7.10
N LYS A 255 -9.37 -27.96 -6.97
CA LYS A 255 -8.93 -27.22 -5.78
C LYS A 255 -9.17 -25.69 -5.91
N GLY A 256 -9.45 -25.22 -7.11
CA GLY A 256 -9.68 -23.83 -7.43
C GLY A 256 -11.14 -23.41 -7.27
N LYS A 257 -11.36 -22.09 -7.36
CA LYS A 257 -12.72 -21.52 -7.40
C LYS A 257 -13.23 -21.48 -8.85
N ILE A 258 -13.31 -22.66 -9.50
CA ILE A 258 -13.72 -22.82 -10.90
C ILE A 258 -15.09 -23.50 -10.93
N LEU A 259 -16.00 -23.00 -11.77
CA LEU A 259 -17.36 -23.54 -11.87
C LEU A 259 -17.44 -24.72 -12.83
N HIS A 260 -16.82 -24.60 -14.00
CA HIS A 260 -16.89 -25.61 -15.07
C HIS A 260 -15.50 -25.95 -15.59
N ALA A 261 -15.33 -27.17 -16.03
CA ALA A 261 -14.08 -27.64 -16.64
C ALA A 261 -14.35 -28.29 -17.99
N ILE A 262 -13.53 -27.96 -18.98
CA ILE A 262 -13.49 -28.54 -20.31
C ILE A 262 -12.11 -29.16 -20.46
N PHE A 263 -12.07 -30.43 -20.88
CA PHE A 263 -10.80 -31.10 -21.15
C PHE A 263 -10.88 -31.73 -22.55
N LEU A 264 -9.97 -31.30 -23.41
CA LEU A 264 -9.92 -31.76 -24.80
C LEU A 264 -8.96 -32.94 -24.95
N GLY A 265 -9.43 -34.02 -25.52
CA GLY A 265 -8.64 -35.16 -25.94
C GLY A 265 -8.75 -35.38 -27.47
N PRO A 266 -7.91 -36.28 -28.03
CA PRO A 266 -7.98 -36.61 -29.47
C PRO A 266 -9.39 -37.07 -29.92
N ASP A 267 -10.07 -37.85 -29.12
CA ASP A 267 -11.41 -38.37 -29.41
C ASP A 267 -12.46 -37.23 -29.50
N ASP A 268 -12.33 -36.19 -28.68
CA ASP A 268 -13.27 -35.07 -28.66
C ASP A 268 -13.14 -34.25 -29.98
N ILE A 269 -11.93 -34.10 -30.50
CA ILE A 269 -11.67 -33.44 -31.77
C ILE A 269 -12.26 -34.28 -32.93
N GLN A 270 -12.05 -35.61 -32.93
CA GLN A 270 -12.58 -36.49 -34.00
C GLN A 270 -14.09 -36.53 -34.03
N ARG A 271 -14.75 -36.47 -32.88
CA ARG A 271 -16.22 -36.45 -32.77
C ARG A 271 -16.84 -35.10 -33.02
N GLY A 272 -16.02 -34.03 -32.98
CA GLY A 272 -16.51 -32.64 -33.03
C GLY A 272 -17.37 -32.25 -31.82
N THR A 273 -17.24 -32.97 -30.69
CA THR A 273 -17.96 -32.70 -29.46
C THR A 273 -17.04 -32.59 -28.27
N VAL A 274 -17.47 -31.88 -27.26
CA VAL A 274 -16.69 -31.69 -26.03
C VAL A 274 -17.60 -31.80 -24.81
N ARG A 275 -17.03 -32.31 -23.73
CA ARG A 275 -17.74 -32.45 -22.45
C ARG A 275 -17.40 -31.26 -21.55
N ILE A 276 -18.45 -30.64 -21.02
CA ILE A 276 -18.38 -29.60 -19.99
C ILE A 276 -18.78 -30.25 -18.68
N LYS A 277 -17.85 -30.25 -17.72
CA LYS A 277 -18.07 -30.75 -16.38
C LYS A 277 -18.35 -29.61 -15.40
N ASN A 278 -19.48 -29.63 -14.76
CA ASN A 278 -19.76 -28.76 -13.62
C ASN A 278 -19.00 -29.31 -12.39
N LEU A 279 -18.14 -28.51 -11.80
CA LEU A 279 -17.28 -28.92 -10.69
C LEU A 279 -17.97 -28.84 -9.32
N SER A 280 -19.15 -28.19 -9.24
CA SER A 280 -19.93 -28.08 -8.00
C SER A 280 -20.77 -29.33 -7.74
N ASP A 281 -21.51 -29.82 -8.74
CA ASP A 281 -22.42 -30.94 -8.64
C ASP A 281 -21.93 -32.20 -9.37
N ARG A 282 -20.79 -32.08 -10.09
CA ARG A 282 -20.14 -33.15 -10.87
C ARG A 282 -20.95 -33.62 -12.08
N THR A 283 -21.97 -32.89 -12.50
CA THR A 283 -22.71 -33.19 -13.71
C THR A 283 -21.85 -32.93 -14.95
N GLU A 284 -22.12 -33.66 -16.02
CA GLU A 284 -21.46 -33.48 -17.32
C GLU A 284 -22.52 -33.27 -18.41
N SER A 285 -22.23 -32.30 -19.28
CA SER A 285 -23.01 -32.06 -20.49
C SER A 285 -22.10 -32.14 -21.70
N GLU A 286 -22.63 -32.61 -22.82
CA GLU A 286 -21.91 -32.68 -24.10
C GLU A 286 -22.45 -31.60 -25.04
N THR A 287 -21.56 -30.92 -25.77
CA THR A 287 -21.94 -29.90 -26.75
C THR A 287 -21.06 -30.04 -27.99
N GLN A 288 -21.57 -29.54 -29.12
CA GLN A 288 -20.79 -29.49 -30.35
C GLN A 288 -19.66 -28.46 -30.22
N LEU A 289 -18.47 -28.80 -30.69
CA LEU A 289 -17.30 -28.00 -30.63
C LEU A 289 -17.50 -26.66 -31.39
N ASP A 290 -18.14 -26.74 -32.54
CA ASP A 290 -18.47 -25.56 -33.36
C ASP A 290 -19.37 -24.56 -32.61
N GLN A 291 -20.30 -25.06 -31.80
CA GLN A 291 -21.18 -24.22 -30.99
C GLN A 291 -20.38 -23.44 -29.95
N LEU A 292 -19.36 -24.04 -29.35
CA LEU A 292 -18.48 -23.34 -28.40
C LEU A 292 -17.56 -22.34 -29.06
N VAL A 293 -17.16 -22.59 -30.29
CA VAL A 293 -16.29 -21.68 -31.05
C VAL A 293 -17.10 -20.55 -31.69
N HIS A 294 -18.33 -20.81 -32.14
CA HIS A 294 -19.15 -19.87 -32.92
C HIS A 294 -20.43 -19.40 -32.22
N SER A 295 -20.82 -19.97 -31.08
CA SER A 295 -22.05 -19.58 -30.35
C SER A 295 -21.95 -18.21 -29.67
N ILE A 296 -21.03 -17.37 -30.17
CA ILE A 296 -20.69 -16.11 -29.58
C ILE A 296 -20.43 -15.10 -30.71
N SER A 297 -21.46 -14.94 -31.54
CA SER A 297 -21.64 -13.78 -32.43
C SER A 297 -22.64 -12.81 -31.81
#